data_5aeea80c7e64933a101c9edff71b89b5
#
_entry.id   5aeea80c7e64933a101c9edff71b89b5
#
_cell.length_a   1.000
_cell.length_b   1.000
_cell.length_c   1.000
_cell.angle_alpha   90.00
_cell.angle_beta   90.00
_cell.angle_gamma   90.00
#
_symmetry.space_group_name_H-M   'P 1'
#
loop_
_entity.id
_entity.type
_entity.pdbx_description
1 polymer ?
#
loop_
_entity_poly.entity_id
_entity_poly.type
_entity_poly.pdbx_seq_one_letter_code
_entity_poly.pdbx_strand_id
1 'polypeptide(L)'
;MNILLQTVKLFNNKIVPLIGKRHRKLFFFGFQALSLQDFVSLNSNARSIIGNRSTAESKIFRLVSSERVQKYFLCMASSLGLVKPTDIVNVDFSSFCGFEVLTFAKQTLLGRAIPLYFAPLTYPIILDEKSQTLFTIKEIRRFKEIFGFYPVFVFDRGFTLPLLVEFMTSECITFYLRMKKDKSVEFLGKIIPVRNLPWYENDCRINVYGKSLRLVVSEKKRDEPWYILTNDFASSRDNVISRYYFRFEIEETFKDLKHVGRLKKFFIRKKLTFSILLWFLILSIWLSFLVTQMRYFIRNRIKINTHKRLSLIKQFYESISQAKNLLIQEAVAM
;
A
#
# COMPACT_ATOMS: atom_id res chain seq x y z
N MET A 1 -21.90 12.36 15.39
CA MET A 1 -22.34 11.40 14.33
C MET A 1 -21.44 10.17 14.42
N ASN A 2 -22.01 8.98 14.55
CA ASN A 2 -21.28 7.72 14.79
C ASN A 2 -20.39 7.37 13.59
N ILE A 3 -19.11 7.01 13.85
CA ILE A 3 -18.13 6.59 12.81
C ILE A 3 -18.69 5.47 11.95
N LEU A 4 -19.39 4.57 12.60
CA LEU A 4 -19.97 3.42 11.97
C LEU A 4 -21.00 3.81 10.92
N LEU A 5 -21.94 4.68 11.25
CA LEU A 5 -22.95 5.13 10.31
C LEU A 5 -22.31 5.80 9.09
N GLN A 6 -21.20 6.54 9.30
CA GLN A 6 -20.44 7.11 8.20
C GLN A 6 -19.73 6.05 7.34
N THR A 7 -19.15 5.03 7.99
CA THR A 7 -18.51 3.91 7.29
C THR A 7 -19.53 3.13 6.45
N VAL A 8 -20.70 2.83 7.02
CA VAL A 8 -21.78 2.14 6.32
C VAL A 8 -22.30 2.99 5.14
N LYS A 9 -22.57 4.27 5.36
CA LYS A 9 -22.99 5.18 4.27
C LYS A 9 -21.95 5.27 3.16
N LEU A 10 -20.66 5.41 3.51
CA LEU A 10 -19.58 5.44 2.54
C LEU A 10 -19.50 4.13 1.76
N PHE A 11 -19.59 3.00 2.46
CA PHE A 11 -19.57 1.68 1.85
C PHE A 11 -20.73 1.53 0.86
N ASN A 12 -21.94 1.83 1.29
CA ASN A 12 -23.15 1.71 0.45
C ASN A 12 -23.11 2.65 -0.77
N ASN A 13 -22.65 3.90 -0.59
CA ASN A 13 -22.67 4.88 -1.66
C ASN A 13 -21.49 4.76 -2.62
N LYS A 14 -20.31 4.32 -2.18
CA LYS A 14 -19.09 4.30 -2.98
C LYS A 14 -18.65 2.91 -3.42
N ILE A 15 -18.87 1.89 -2.60
CA ILE A 15 -18.37 0.52 -2.83
C ILE A 15 -19.43 -0.36 -3.47
N VAL A 16 -20.64 -0.39 -2.91
CA VAL A 16 -21.71 -1.27 -3.38
C VAL A 16 -22.06 -1.07 -4.85
N PRO A 17 -22.11 0.16 -5.42
CA PRO A 17 -22.38 0.36 -6.83
C PRO A 17 -21.34 -0.30 -7.76
N LEU A 18 -20.10 -0.45 -7.31
CA LEU A 18 -19.00 -1.05 -8.07
C LEU A 18 -19.08 -2.59 -8.11
N ILE A 19 -19.92 -3.19 -7.25
CA ILE A 19 -20.09 -4.64 -7.16
C ILE A 19 -21.34 -5.05 -7.96
N GLY A 20 -21.16 -5.98 -8.90
CA GLY A 20 -22.28 -6.53 -9.66
C GLY A 20 -23.34 -7.13 -8.73
N LYS A 21 -24.63 -6.84 -8.98
CA LYS A 21 -25.78 -7.20 -8.12
C LYS A 21 -25.74 -8.64 -7.60
N ARG A 22 -25.39 -9.62 -8.45
CA ARG A 22 -25.30 -11.05 -8.08
C ARG A 22 -24.21 -11.38 -7.06
N HIS A 23 -23.18 -10.53 -6.92
CA HIS A 23 -22.04 -10.77 -6.02
C HIS A 23 -22.12 -9.97 -4.72
N ARG A 24 -23.04 -9.02 -4.59
CA ARG A 24 -23.13 -8.13 -3.42
C ARG A 24 -23.25 -8.91 -2.12
N LYS A 25 -24.20 -9.84 -2.05
CA LYS A 25 -24.40 -10.66 -0.84
C LYS A 25 -23.15 -11.46 -0.47
N LEU A 26 -22.47 -12.04 -1.48
CA LEU A 26 -21.24 -12.81 -1.25
C LEU A 26 -20.09 -11.91 -0.80
N PHE A 27 -19.95 -10.72 -1.39
CA PHE A 27 -18.92 -9.75 -1.01
C PHE A 27 -19.11 -9.23 0.40
N PHE A 28 -20.33 -8.85 0.77
CA PHE A 28 -20.68 -8.44 2.13
C PHE A 28 -20.41 -9.53 3.15
N PHE A 29 -20.78 -10.74 2.85
CA PHE A 29 -20.48 -11.89 3.71
C PHE A 29 -18.98 -12.05 3.95
N GLY A 30 -18.16 -11.95 2.89
CA GLY A 30 -16.71 -11.99 3.02
C GLY A 30 -16.13 -10.85 3.86
N PHE A 31 -16.65 -9.64 3.64
CA PHE A 31 -16.23 -8.47 4.42
C PHE A 31 -16.58 -8.63 5.91
N GLN A 32 -17.77 -9.11 6.23
CA GLN A 32 -18.18 -9.40 7.62
C GLN A 32 -17.31 -10.50 8.24
N ALA A 33 -17.09 -11.62 7.54
CA ALA A 33 -16.29 -12.74 8.05
C ALA A 33 -14.84 -12.33 8.36
N LEU A 34 -14.26 -11.42 7.58
CA LEU A 34 -12.90 -10.89 7.82
C LEU A 34 -12.85 -9.80 8.88
N SER A 35 -13.95 -9.09 9.10
CA SER A 35 -14.04 -8.05 10.13
C SER A 35 -14.23 -8.61 11.54
N LEU A 36 -14.55 -9.89 11.70
CA LEU A 36 -14.68 -10.56 13.00
C LEU A 36 -13.31 -10.98 13.53
N GLN A 37 -12.74 -10.17 14.41
CA GLN A 37 -11.37 -10.40 14.93
C GLN A 37 -11.21 -11.56 15.91
N ASP A 38 -12.30 -11.98 16.56
CA ASP A 38 -12.26 -12.89 17.69
C ASP A 38 -12.02 -14.36 17.29
N PHE A 39 -12.04 -14.68 16.00
CA PHE A 39 -11.98 -16.04 15.49
C PHE A 39 -10.63 -16.39 14.85
N VAL A 40 -10.24 -17.64 15.01
CA VAL A 40 -8.93 -18.16 14.61
C VAL A 40 -8.84 -18.39 13.09
N SER A 41 -9.98 -18.57 12.41
CA SER A 41 -9.99 -18.87 10.98
C SER A 41 -11.18 -18.22 10.25
N LEU A 42 -11.00 -17.97 8.95
CA LEU A 42 -12.07 -17.45 8.08
C LEU A 42 -13.32 -18.33 8.08
N ASN A 43 -13.14 -19.66 8.10
CA ASN A 43 -14.26 -20.60 8.17
C ASN A 43 -15.00 -20.52 9.51
N SER A 44 -14.29 -20.35 10.63
CA SER A 44 -14.92 -20.11 11.95
C SER A 44 -15.76 -18.85 11.95
N ASN A 45 -15.22 -17.75 11.43
CA ASN A 45 -15.93 -16.48 11.31
C ASN A 45 -17.18 -16.61 10.42
N ALA A 46 -17.04 -17.30 9.27
CA ALA A 46 -18.16 -17.55 8.38
C ALA A 46 -19.28 -18.39 9.03
N ARG A 47 -18.92 -19.40 9.80
CA ARG A 47 -19.88 -20.23 10.56
C ARG A 47 -20.64 -19.42 11.61
N SER A 48 -19.95 -18.49 12.30
CA SER A 48 -20.61 -17.64 13.29
C SER A 48 -21.68 -16.69 12.70
N ILE A 49 -21.56 -16.39 11.39
CA ILE A 49 -22.53 -15.55 10.67
C ILE A 49 -23.74 -16.38 10.18
N ILE A 50 -23.47 -17.57 9.64
CA ILE A 50 -24.49 -18.38 8.93
C ILE A 50 -25.08 -19.47 9.84
N GLY A 51 -24.32 -19.95 10.83
CA GLY A 51 -24.71 -21.09 11.69
C GLY A 51 -24.46 -22.46 11.01
N ASN A 52 -24.73 -22.60 9.70
CA ASN A 52 -24.53 -23.87 8.99
C ASN A 52 -23.11 -23.96 8.40
N ARG A 53 -22.36 -25.00 8.81
CA ARG A 53 -20.97 -25.23 8.42
C ARG A 53 -20.79 -25.38 6.92
N SER A 54 -21.51 -26.25 6.29
CA SER A 54 -21.39 -26.57 4.84
C SER A 54 -21.66 -25.34 3.98
N THR A 55 -22.73 -24.60 4.31
CA THR A 55 -23.09 -23.37 3.62
C THR A 55 -22.05 -22.28 3.78
N ALA A 56 -21.48 -22.12 4.98
CA ALA A 56 -20.43 -21.14 5.27
C ALA A 56 -19.15 -21.45 4.49
N GLU A 57 -18.68 -22.69 4.51
CA GLU A 57 -17.51 -23.15 3.78
C GLU A 57 -17.67 -22.99 2.26
N SER A 58 -18.83 -23.35 1.71
CA SER A 58 -19.13 -23.16 0.29
C SER A 58 -19.13 -21.70 -0.13
N LYS A 59 -19.68 -20.80 0.67
CA LYS A 59 -19.66 -19.36 0.38
C LYS A 59 -18.24 -18.78 0.45
N ILE A 60 -17.44 -19.16 1.46
CA ILE A 60 -16.04 -18.75 1.54
C ILE A 60 -15.25 -19.26 0.35
N PHE A 61 -15.39 -20.54 0.01
CA PHE A 61 -14.70 -21.09 -1.15
C PHE A 61 -15.02 -20.33 -2.44
N ARG A 62 -16.32 -20.07 -2.70
CA ARG A 62 -16.77 -19.31 -3.87
C ARG A 62 -16.20 -17.88 -3.87
N LEU A 63 -16.13 -17.23 -2.71
CA LEU A 63 -15.58 -15.88 -2.57
C LEU A 63 -14.09 -15.85 -2.92
N VAL A 64 -13.29 -16.69 -2.27
CA VAL A 64 -11.81 -16.66 -2.38
C VAL A 64 -11.27 -17.31 -3.65
N SER A 65 -12.14 -17.94 -4.45
CA SER A 65 -11.80 -18.54 -5.76
C SER A 65 -12.29 -17.69 -6.94
N SER A 66 -12.87 -16.51 -6.69
CA SER A 66 -13.50 -15.70 -7.73
C SER A 66 -12.60 -14.60 -8.25
N GLU A 67 -12.09 -14.75 -9.48
CA GLU A 67 -11.36 -13.68 -10.18
C GLU A 67 -12.20 -12.41 -10.36
N ARG A 68 -13.52 -12.54 -10.49
CA ARG A 68 -14.45 -11.39 -10.58
C ARG A 68 -14.42 -10.56 -9.30
N VAL A 69 -14.31 -11.21 -8.14
CA VAL A 69 -14.18 -10.51 -6.85
C VAL A 69 -12.87 -9.71 -6.83
N GLN A 70 -11.77 -10.27 -7.31
CA GLN A 70 -10.51 -9.55 -7.44
C GLN A 70 -10.63 -8.32 -8.36
N LYS A 71 -11.30 -8.45 -9.52
CA LYS A 71 -11.54 -7.32 -10.43
C LYS A 71 -12.32 -6.18 -9.78
N TYR A 72 -13.29 -6.47 -8.90
CA TYR A 72 -14.01 -5.43 -8.17
C TYR A 72 -13.08 -4.57 -7.31
N PHE A 73 -12.10 -5.17 -6.65
CA PHE A 73 -11.13 -4.40 -5.86
C PHE A 73 -10.28 -3.46 -6.72
N LEU A 74 -9.85 -3.89 -7.90
CA LEU A 74 -9.12 -3.02 -8.83
C LEU A 74 -9.99 -1.83 -9.29
N CYS A 75 -11.27 -2.08 -9.61
CA CYS A 75 -12.23 -1.01 -9.93
C CYS A 75 -12.43 -0.06 -8.74
N MET A 76 -12.50 -0.58 -7.50
CA MET A 76 -12.62 0.23 -6.30
C MET A 76 -11.37 1.10 -6.09
N ALA A 77 -10.18 0.53 -6.26
CA ALA A 77 -8.92 1.24 -6.10
C ALA A 77 -8.86 2.50 -7.00
N SER A 78 -9.26 2.36 -8.27
CA SER A 78 -9.29 3.48 -9.22
C SER A 78 -10.44 4.46 -8.95
N SER A 79 -11.64 3.96 -8.59
CA SER A 79 -12.86 4.77 -8.49
C SER A 79 -12.97 5.56 -7.18
N LEU A 80 -12.27 5.15 -6.11
CA LEU A 80 -12.32 5.84 -4.82
C LEU A 80 -11.53 7.16 -4.78
N GLY A 81 -10.72 7.45 -5.81
CA GLY A 81 -9.92 8.67 -5.86
C GLY A 81 -8.90 8.76 -4.73
N LEU A 82 -8.37 7.62 -4.28
CA LEU A 82 -7.41 7.54 -3.17
C LEU A 82 -6.05 8.14 -3.52
N VAL A 83 -5.71 8.20 -4.79
CA VAL A 83 -4.43 8.69 -5.30
C VAL A 83 -4.62 9.68 -6.45
N LYS A 84 -3.72 10.67 -6.52
CA LYS A 84 -3.63 11.70 -7.56
C LYS A 84 -2.23 11.66 -8.20
N PRO A 85 -2.03 12.25 -9.40
CA PRO A 85 -0.71 12.30 -10.05
C PRO A 85 0.40 12.95 -9.22
N THR A 86 0.04 13.91 -8.36
CA THR A 86 0.96 14.65 -7.48
C THR A 86 1.26 13.93 -6.17
N ASP A 87 0.57 12.84 -5.87
CA ASP A 87 0.80 12.08 -4.64
C ASP A 87 2.09 11.28 -4.71
N ILE A 88 2.63 10.96 -3.54
CA ILE A 88 3.84 10.16 -3.39
C ILE A 88 3.45 8.74 -2.99
N VAL A 89 3.96 7.77 -3.75
CA VAL A 89 3.67 6.35 -3.59
C VAL A 89 4.96 5.60 -3.27
N ASN A 90 5.00 5.01 -2.09
CA ASN A 90 6.07 4.10 -1.68
C ASN A 90 5.90 2.76 -2.40
N VAL A 91 7.01 2.21 -2.90
CA VAL A 91 7.05 0.89 -3.53
C VAL A 91 8.02 0.01 -2.76
N ASP A 92 7.54 -1.10 -2.23
CA ASP A 92 8.38 -1.98 -1.43
C ASP A 92 7.87 -3.42 -1.46
N PHE A 93 8.78 -4.38 -1.21
CA PHE A 93 8.47 -5.78 -1.07
C PHE A 93 8.25 -6.16 0.40
N SER A 94 7.34 -7.09 0.64
CA SER A 94 7.18 -7.70 1.97
C SER A 94 6.62 -9.11 1.86
N SER A 95 7.11 -9.99 2.73
CA SER A 95 6.66 -11.38 2.76
C SER A 95 5.42 -11.54 3.64
N PHE A 96 4.37 -12.17 3.10
CA PHE A 96 3.11 -12.48 3.79
C PHE A 96 2.68 -13.91 3.46
N CYS A 97 2.45 -14.76 4.44
CA CYS A 97 1.89 -16.11 4.26
C CYS A 97 2.63 -16.96 3.21
N GLY A 98 3.94 -16.80 3.07
CA GLY A 98 4.74 -17.50 2.04
C GLY A 98 4.69 -16.88 0.64
N PHE A 99 4.10 -15.69 0.48
CA PHE A 99 4.15 -14.91 -0.74
C PHE A 99 5.05 -13.68 -0.55
N GLU A 100 5.89 -13.41 -1.51
CA GLU A 100 6.57 -12.12 -1.63
C GLU A 100 5.65 -11.15 -2.36
N VAL A 101 5.38 -9.98 -1.78
CA VAL A 101 4.36 -9.05 -2.28
C VAL A 101 4.99 -7.70 -2.56
N LEU A 102 4.99 -7.29 -3.81
CA LEU A 102 5.27 -5.91 -4.20
C LEU A 102 4.03 -5.06 -3.90
N THR A 103 4.19 -4.01 -3.11
CA THR A 103 3.09 -3.15 -2.68
C THR A 103 3.36 -1.71 -3.08
N PHE A 104 2.34 -1.05 -3.61
CA PHE A 104 2.29 0.38 -3.92
C PHE A 104 1.40 1.05 -2.89
N ALA A 105 1.96 1.92 -2.06
CA ALA A 105 1.25 2.53 -0.95
C ALA A 105 1.45 4.05 -0.91
N LYS A 106 0.36 4.81 -0.90
CA LYS A 106 0.38 6.28 -0.83
C LYS A 106 0.86 6.74 0.55
N GLN A 107 1.77 7.70 0.58
CA GLN A 107 2.15 8.42 1.80
C GLN A 107 0.98 9.25 2.33
N THR A 108 0.80 9.28 3.65
CA THR A 108 -0.29 10.02 4.29
C THR A 108 0.17 11.12 5.23
N LEU A 109 1.45 11.11 5.61
CA LEU A 109 2.02 11.94 6.67
C LEU A 109 1.41 11.65 8.07
N LEU A 110 0.66 10.56 8.20
CA LEU A 110 -0.01 10.13 9.44
C LEU A 110 0.69 8.93 10.10
N GLY A 111 1.88 8.55 9.60
CA GLY A 111 2.67 7.44 10.11
C GLY A 111 2.26 6.07 9.57
N ARG A 112 1.36 6.01 8.60
CA ARG A 112 0.95 4.80 7.87
C ARG A 112 0.68 5.14 6.42
N ALA A 113 1.25 4.39 5.49
CA ALA A 113 0.91 4.49 4.08
C ALA A 113 -0.40 3.74 3.77
N ILE A 114 -1.11 4.15 2.73
CA ILE A 114 -2.33 3.49 2.29
C ILE A 114 -1.99 2.59 1.11
N PRO A 115 -2.08 1.26 1.24
CA PRO A 115 -1.92 0.37 0.11
C PRO A 115 -2.96 0.69 -0.98
N LEU A 116 -2.51 0.91 -2.19
CA LEU A 116 -3.35 1.21 -3.35
C LEU A 116 -3.47 -0.01 -4.26
N TYR A 117 -2.34 -0.68 -4.45
CA TYR A 117 -2.18 -1.83 -5.31
C TYR A 117 -1.11 -2.76 -4.76
N PHE A 118 -1.22 -4.04 -5.04
CA PHE A 118 -0.20 -5.03 -4.72
C PHE A 118 -0.17 -6.16 -5.73
N ALA A 119 1.02 -6.74 -5.88
CA ALA A 119 1.25 -7.86 -6.78
C ALA A 119 2.01 -8.98 -6.03
N PRO A 120 1.34 -10.11 -5.69
CA PRO A 120 1.99 -11.21 -5.03
C PRO A 120 2.76 -12.08 -6.03
N LEU A 121 3.96 -12.47 -5.63
CA LEU A 121 4.74 -13.54 -6.24
C LEU A 121 4.52 -14.84 -5.48
N THR A 122 4.56 -15.96 -6.17
CA THR A 122 4.45 -17.28 -5.53
C THR A 122 5.84 -17.68 -5.00
N TYR A 123 5.92 -18.01 -3.71
CA TYR A 123 7.15 -18.53 -3.10
C TYR A 123 7.34 -20.02 -3.47
N PRO A 124 8.56 -20.56 -3.69
CA PRO A 124 9.85 -19.86 -3.64
C PRO A 124 10.34 -19.48 -5.06
N ILE A 125 9.98 -18.35 -5.57
CA ILE A 125 10.71 -17.81 -6.72
C ILE A 125 11.86 -16.99 -6.14
N ILE A 126 13.08 -17.56 -6.17
CA ILE A 126 14.30 -16.77 -6.00
C ILE A 126 14.41 -15.90 -7.25
N LEU A 127 13.84 -14.70 -7.19
CA LEU A 127 14.06 -13.72 -8.22
C LEU A 127 15.50 -13.21 -8.06
N ASP A 128 16.33 -13.42 -9.09
CA ASP A 128 17.52 -12.61 -9.21
C ASP A 128 17.15 -11.11 -9.31
N GLU A 129 18.11 -10.23 -9.07
CA GLU A 129 17.85 -8.78 -9.07
C GLU A 129 17.24 -8.29 -10.40
N LYS A 130 17.62 -8.89 -11.54
CA LYS A 130 17.10 -8.54 -12.87
C LYS A 130 15.64 -8.93 -13.01
N SER A 131 15.27 -10.13 -12.62
CA SER A 131 13.88 -10.64 -12.67
C SER A 131 12.98 -9.85 -11.75
N GLN A 132 13.46 -9.48 -10.54
CA GLN A 132 12.75 -8.62 -9.61
C GLN A 132 12.49 -7.23 -10.20
N THR A 133 13.49 -6.67 -10.90
CA THR A 133 13.36 -5.37 -11.56
C THR A 133 12.35 -5.40 -12.69
N LEU A 134 12.42 -6.40 -13.57
CA LEU A 134 11.47 -6.57 -14.67
C LEU A 134 10.03 -6.76 -14.15
N PHE A 135 9.87 -7.51 -13.07
CA PHE A 135 8.57 -7.64 -12.38
C PHE A 135 8.10 -6.28 -11.86
N THR A 136 8.96 -5.52 -11.19
CA THR A 136 8.62 -4.18 -10.69
C THR A 136 8.20 -3.24 -11.81
N ILE A 137 8.93 -3.20 -12.92
CA ILE A 137 8.58 -2.40 -14.11
C ILE A 137 7.22 -2.81 -14.67
N LYS A 138 6.96 -4.11 -14.80
CA LYS A 138 5.67 -4.63 -15.24
C LYS A 138 4.53 -4.14 -14.34
N GLU A 139 4.72 -4.18 -13.04
CA GLU A 139 3.68 -3.79 -12.09
C GLU A 139 3.52 -2.25 -11.99
N ILE A 140 4.57 -1.46 -12.26
CA ILE A 140 4.45 0.00 -12.43
C ILE A 140 3.60 0.33 -13.68
N ARG A 141 3.79 -0.36 -14.80
CA ARG A 141 2.93 -0.21 -15.98
C ARG A 141 1.49 -0.60 -15.67
N ARG A 142 1.32 -1.70 -14.92
CA ARG A 142 -0.01 -2.15 -14.47
C ARG A 142 -0.68 -1.13 -13.55
N PHE A 143 0.08 -0.45 -12.71
CA PHE A 143 -0.42 0.66 -11.89
C PHE A 143 -1.00 1.77 -12.78
N LYS A 144 -0.29 2.21 -13.84
CA LYS A 144 -0.81 3.19 -14.80
C LYS A 144 -2.09 2.71 -15.50
N GLU A 145 -2.16 1.44 -15.89
CA GLU A 145 -3.38 0.87 -16.49
C GLU A 145 -4.59 0.96 -15.55
N ILE A 146 -4.39 0.78 -14.24
CA ILE A 146 -5.46 0.83 -13.23
C ILE A 146 -5.87 2.26 -12.91
N PHE A 147 -4.90 3.17 -12.73
CA PHE A 147 -5.13 4.53 -12.21
C PHE A 147 -5.13 5.62 -13.30
N GLY A 148 -4.65 5.30 -14.52
CA GLY A 148 -4.61 6.22 -15.66
C GLY A 148 -3.37 7.12 -15.70
N PHE A 149 -2.50 7.10 -14.69
CA PHE A 149 -1.32 7.97 -14.57
C PHE A 149 -0.21 7.32 -13.75
N TYR A 150 0.96 7.91 -13.78
CA TYR A 150 2.05 7.64 -12.84
C TYR A 150 2.08 8.72 -11.76
N PRO A 151 2.09 8.37 -10.46
CA PRO A 151 2.41 9.28 -9.36
C PRO A 151 3.93 9.41 -9.21
N VAL A 152 4.36 10.13 -8.17
CA VAL A 152 5.77 10.13 -7.77
C VAL A 152 6.07 8.84 -6.99
N PHE A 153 7.07 8.07 -7.43
CA PHE A 153 7.43 6.83 -6.75
C PHE A 153 8.64 6.98 -5.83
N VAL A 154 8.60 6.30 -4.69
CA VAL A 154 9.70 6.23 -3.72
C VAL A 154 10.13 4.78 -3.53
N PHE A 155 11.42 4.53 -3.67
CA PHE A 155 12.02 3.19 -3.60
C PHE A 155 13.12 3.12 -2.55
N ASP A 156 13.28 1.96 -1.92
CA ASP A 156 14.45 1.69 -1.07
C ASP A 156 15.69 1.30 -1.91
N ARG A 157 16.83 1.23 -1.25
CA ARG A 157 18.13 0.87 -1.84
C ARG A 157 18.17 -0.49 -2.55
N GLY A 158 17.23 -1.40 -2.24
CA GLY A 158 17.08 -2.68 -2.93
C GLY A 158 16.70 -2.56 -4.41
N PHE A 159 16.13 -1.43 -4.82
CA PHE A 159 15.71 -1.16 -6.19
C PHE A 159 16.74 -0.42 -7.04
N THR A 160 18.00 -0.28 -6.59
CA THR A 160 19.03 0.51 -7.25
C THR A 160 19.63 -0.25 -8.44
N LEU A 161 18.85 -0.40 -9.52
CA LEU A 161 19.26 -1.11 -10.74
C LEU A 161 19.10 -0.24 -12.00
N PRO A 162 20.05 -0.35 -12.97
CA PRO A 162 20.06 0.46 -14.20
C PRO A 162 18.72 0.41 -14.95
N LEU A 163 18.17 -0.79 -15.15
CA LEU A 163 16.93 -0.99 -15.90
C LEU A 163 15.73 -0.23 -15.31
N LEU A 164 15.62 -0.15 -13.97
CA LEU A 164 14.53 0.60 -13.34
C LEU A 164 14.71 2.11 -13.57
N VAL A 165 15.92 2.62 -13.37
CA VAL A 165 16.23 4.05 -13.57
C VAL A 165 16.03 4.45 -15.03
N GLU A 166 16.48 3.62 -15.97
CA GLU A 166 16.25 3.83 -17.39
C GLU A 166 14.76 3.88 -17.74
N PHE A 167 13.98 2.92 -17.25
CA PHE A 167 12.53 2.89 -17.44
C PHE A 167 11.86 4.15 -16.86
N MET A 168 12.19 4.52 -15.62
CA MET A 168 11.57 5.69 -14.96
C MET A 168 11.90 6.98 -15.71
N THR A 169 13.13 7.12 -16.19
CA THR A 169 13.54 8.31 -16.95
C THR A 169 12.93 8.36 -18.35
N SER A 170 12.84 7.22 -19.06
CA SER A 170 12.26 7.15 -20.40
C SER A 170 10.76 7.41 -20.43
N GLU A 171 10.04 7.01 -19.37
CA GLU A 171 8.60 7.25 -19.18
C GLU A 171 8.30 8.59 -18.50
N CYS A 172 9.32 9.44 -18.26
CA CYS A 172 9.20 10.72 -17.54
C CYS A 172 8.53 10.59 -16.16
N ILE A 173 8.78 9.49 -15.46
CA ILE A 173 8.23 9.21 -14.14
C ILE A 173 9.12 9.84 -13.08
N THR A 174 8.58 10.70 -12.23
CA THR A 174 9.34 11.26 -11.10
C THR A 174 9.55 10.19 -10.01
N PHE A 175 10.78 10.08 -9.53
CA PHE A 175 11.14 9.10 -8.52
C PHE A 175 12.14 9.62 -7.49
N TYR A 176 12.13 9.00 -6.31
CA TYR A 176 13.15 9.12 -5.27
C TYR A 176 13.65 7.73 -4.91
N LEU A 177 14.93 7.45 -5.16
CA LEU A 177 15.54 6.14 -4.99
C LEU A 177 16.76 6.24 -4.09
N ARG A 178 16.77 5.51 -2.97
CA ARG A 178 17.96 5.44 -2.13
C ARG A 178 19.04 4.60 -2.79
N MET A 179 20.23 5.17 -2.93
CA MET A 179 21.40 4.46 -3.44
C MET A 179 22.18 3.76 -2.33
N LYS A 180 22.86 2.67 -2.70
CA LYS A 180 23.88 2.05 -1.86
C LYS A 180 25.10 2.97 -1.81
N LYS A 181 25.70 3.18 -0.63
CA LYS A 181 26.86 4.09 -0.43
C LYS A 181 28.08 3.76 -1.29
N ASP A 182 28.26 2.48 -1.63
CA ASP A 182 29.40 1.97 -2.41
C ASP A 182 29.14 2.00 -3.91
N LYS A 183 27.97 2.51 -4.34
CA LYS A 183 27.65 2.61 -5.76
C LYS A 183 28.48 3.69 -6.40
N SER A 184 29.19 3.35 -7.51
CA SER A 184 29.98 4.30 -8.28
C SER A 184 29.07 5.19 -9.14
N VAL A 185 29.41 6.47 -9.16
CA VAL A 185 28.78 7.51 -9.99
C VAL A 185 29.87 8.35 -10.64
N GLU A 186 29.56 8.96 -11.77
CA GLU A 186 30.44 9.95 -12.37
C GLU A 186 30.09 11.35 -11.85
N PHE A 187 31.07 12.00 -11.25
CA PHE A 187 30.97 13.36 -10.72
C PHE A 187 32.18 14.17 -11.18
N LEU A 188 31.94 15.28 -11.90
CA LEU A 188 33.00 16.15 -12.47
C LEU A 188 34.03 15.37 -13.33
N GLY A 189 33.56 14.41 -14.13
CA GLY A 189 34.41 13.58 -14.99
C GLY A 189 35.18 12.46 -14.28
N LYS A 190 34.97 12.28 -12.96
CA LYS A 190 35.62 11.21 -12.18
C LYS A 190 34.58 10.18 -11.72
N ILE A 191 34.93 8.91 -11.82
CA ILE A 191 34.12 7.81 -11.29
C ILE A 191 34.51 7.57 -9.84
N ILE A 192 33.58 7.84 -8.91
CA ILE A 192 33.80 7.70 -7.48
C ILE A 192 32.61 7.01 -6.79
N PRO A 193 32.80 6.27 -5.71
CA PRO A 193 31.71 5.80 -4.87
C PRO A 193 30.93 6.98 -4.26
N VAL A 194 29.61 6.85 -4.16
CA VAL A 194 28.74 7.92 -3.64
C VAL A 194 29.18 8.41 -2.26
N ARG A 195 29.68 7.52 -1.40
CA ARG A 195 30.20 7.90 -0.05
C ARG A 195 31.44 8.80 -0.09
N ASN A 196 32.16 8.82 -1.22
CA ASN A 196 33.38 9.60 -1.40
C ASN A 196 33.12 10.98 -2.03
N LEU A 197 31.84 11.32 -2.29
CA LEU A 197 31.49 12.67 -2.70
C LEU A 197 31.91 13.68 -1.64
N PRO A 198 32.41 14.86 -2.03
CA PRO A 198 32.76 15.90 -1.08
C PRO A 198 31.59 16.23 -0.14
N TRP A 199 31.84 16.39 1.14
CA TRP A 199 30.79 16.60 2.18
C TRP A 199 29.91 17.83 1.93
N TYR A 200 30.41 18.82 1.19
CA TYR A 200 29.68 20.04 0.80
C TYR A 200 28.78 19.84 -0.44
N GLU A 201 28.98 18.75 -1.19
CA GLU A 201 28.19 18.40 -2.37
C GLU A 201 26.99 17.53 -1.96
N ASN A 202 26.13 18.13 -1.13
CA ASN A 202 24.95 17.43 -0.58
C ASN A 202 23.70 17.55 -1.47
N ASP A 203 23.79 18.25 -2.61
CA ASP A 203 22.75 18.41 -3.62
C ASP A 203 23.42 18.72 -4.96
N CYS A 204 23.70 17.71 -5.74
CA CYS A 204 24.50 17.85 -6.94
C CYS A 204 23.96 17.06 -8.12
N ARG A 205 24.38 17.43 -9.33
CA ARG A 205 24.13 16.65 -10.53
C ARG A 205 25.24 15.64 -10.71
N ILE A 206 24.85 14.39 -11.00
CA ILE A 206 25.76 13.27 -11.25
C ILE A 206 25.36 12.54 -12.52
N ASN A 207 26.31 11.82 -13.15
CA ASN A 207 26.00 10.86 -14.19
C ASN A 207 26.02 9.45 -13.60
N VAL A 208 24.94 8.74 -13.76
CA VAL A 208 24.79 7.35 -13.33
C VAL A 208 23.91 6.58 -14.30
N TYR A 209 24.31 5.37 -14.65
CA TYR A 209 23.62 4.54 -15.65
C TYR A 209 23.42 5.25 -17.00
N GLY A 210 24.38 6.09 -17.43
CA GLY A 210 24.30 6.87 -18.67
C GLY A 210 23.25 7.99 -18.65
N LYS A 211 22.75 8.37 -17.47
CA LYS A 211 21.78 9.45 -17.29
C LYS A 211 22.32 10.52 -16.37
N SER A 212 22.04 11.79 -16.70
CA SER A 212 22.30 12.93 -15.82
C SER A 212 21.13 13.07 -14.84
N LEU A 213 21.40 12.82 -13.57
CA LEU A 213 20.41 12.80 -12.49
C LEU A 213 20.88 13.66 -11.32
N ARG A 214 19.97 13.96 -10.41
CA ARG A 214 20.26 14.69 -9.19
C ARG A 214 20.47 13.71 -8.05
N LEU A 215 21.52 13.93 -7.28
CA LEU A 215 21.80 13.26 -6.03
C LEU A 215 21.63 14.22 -4.87
N VAL A 216 20.76 13.85 -3.94
CA VAL A 216 20.52 14.58 -2.69
C VAL A 216 21.01 13.75 -1.52
N VAL A 217 21.87 14.33 -0.67
CA VAL A 217 22.43 13.66 0.50
C VAL A 217 21.79 14.24 1.76
N SER A 218 21.22 13.38 2.61
CA SER A 218 20.70 13.81 3.91
C SER A 218 21.82 14.05 4.92
N GLU A 219 21.59 14.93 5.87
CA GLU A 219 22.50 15.10 6.98
C GLU A 219 22.53 13.87 7.89
N LYS A 220 23.70 13.58 8.45
CA LYS A 220 23.92 12.52 9.41
C LYS A 220 23.41 12.95 10.79
N LYS A 221 22.16 12.60 11.14
CA LYS A 221 21.64 12.92 12.50
C LYS A 221 21.96 11.85 13.54
N ARG A 222 21.92 10.56 13.21
CA ARG A 222 22.21 9.42 14.10
C ARG A 222 22.79 8.22 13.38
N ASP A 223 22.38 8.03 12.11
CA ASP A 223 22.70 6.88 11.27
C ASP A 223 23.49 7.29 10.01
N GLU A 224 23.69 6.34 9.14
CA GLU A 224 24.30 6.54 7.83
C GLU A 224 23.48 7.54 6.99
N PRO A 225 24.13 8.51 6.30
CA PRO A 225 23.42 9.45 5.44
C PRO A 225 22.67 8.73 4.32
N TRP A 226 21.54 9.29 3.90
CA TRP A 226 20.81 8.78 2.75
C TRP A 226 21.31 9.47 1.49
N TYR A 227 21.60 8.67 0.49
CA TYR A 227 21.96 9.10 -0.86
C TYR A 227 20.74 8.90 -1.75
N ILE A 228 20.00 9.96 -2.06
CA ILE A 228 18.71 9.92 -2.76
C ILE A 228 18.93 10.35 -4.20
N LEU A 229 18.80 9.40 -5.13
CA LEU A 229 18.83 9.65 -6.58
C LEU A 229 17.44 10.04 -7.05
N THR A 230 17.35 11.08 -7.88
CA THR A 230 16.08 11.57 -8.41
C THR A 230 16.25 12.26 -9.77
N ASN A 231 15.18 12.34 -10.54
CA ASN A 231 15.06 13.21 -11.71
C ASN A 231 14.25 14.49 -11.41
N ASP A 232 13.91 14.73 -10.14
CA ASP A 232 13.23 15.96 -9.71
C ASP A 232 14.25 17.07 -9.42
N PHE A 233 14.40 17.97 -10.37
CA PHE A 233 15.25 19.15 -10.24
C PHE A 233 14.50 20.39 -9.72
N ALA A 234 13.16 20.32 -9.60
CA ALA A 234 12.34 21.45 -9.21
C ALA A 234 12.13 21.55 -7.69
N SER A 235 12.09 20.41 -7.00
CA SER A 235 11.88 20.39 -5.54
C SER A 235 13.13 20.83 -4.80
N SER A 236 12.98 21.53 -3.66
CA SER A 236 14.10 21.84 -2.76
C SER A 236 14.71 20.55 -2.19
N ARG A 237 15.99 20.62 -1.77
CA ARG A 237 16.69 19.52 -1.11
C ARG A 237 15.90 18.97 0.08
N ASP A 238 15.40 19.84 0.95
CA ASP A 238 14.65 19.44 2.13
C ASP A 238 13.33 18.75 1.80
N ASN A 239 12.67 19.16 0.72
CA ASN A 239 11.48 18.48 0.23
C ASN A 239 11.80 17.06 -0.24
N VAL A 240 12.90 16.84 -0.96
CA VAL A 240 13.34 15.51 -1.40
C VAL A 240 13.61 14.61 -0.19
N ILE A 241 14.36 15.11 0.80
CA ILE A 241 14.67 14.38 2.04
C ILE A 241 13.38 14.06 2.81
N SER A 242 12.50 15.04 2.98
CA SER A 242 11.22 14.85 3.68
C SER A 242 10.33 13.81 2.99
N ARG A 243 10.20 13.87 1.68
CA ARG A 243 9.42 12.88 0.90
C ARG A 243 10.01 11.48 1.04
N TYR A 244 11.32 11.35 1.02
CA TYR A 244 11.97 10.06 1.24
C TYR A 244 11.80 9.58 2.69
N TYR A 245 11.83 10.47 3.68
CA TYR A 245 11.62 10.13 5.08
C TYR A 245 10.30 9.38 5.32
N PHE A 246 9.22 9.80 4.69
CA PHE A 246 7.93 9.14 4.82
C PHE A 246 7.82 7.78 4.11
N ARG A 247 8.88 7.29 3.48
CA ARG A 247 8.95 5.91 2.99
C ARG A 247 8.69 4.90 4.12
N PHE A 248 9.12 5.19 5.35
CA PHE A 248 8.90 4.30 6.49
C PHE A 248 7.43 4.03 6.81
N GLU A 249 6.50 4.85 6.33
CA GLU A 249 5.07 4.60 6.53
C GLU A 249 4.60 3.26 5.94
N ILE A 250 5.23 2.77 4.85
CA ILE A 250 4.87 1.47 4.26
C ILE A 250 5.29 0.31 5.16
N GLU A 251 6.44 0.41 5.84
CA GLU A 251 6.92 -0.62 6.78
C GLU A 251 5.98 -0.75 7.98
N GLU A 252 5.48 0.38 8.50
CA GLU A 252 4.50 0.39 9.57
C GLU A 252 3.15 -0.19 9.12
N THR A 253 2.76 0.06 7.86
CA THR A 253 1.58 -0.56 7.26
C THR A 253 1.74 -2.07 7.14
N PHE A 254 2.94 -2.55 6.75
CA PHE A 254 3.23 -3.99 6.72
C PHE A 254 3.16 -4.62 8.11
N LYS A 255 3.64 -3.94 9.15
CA LYS A 255 3.48 -4.40 10.54
C LYS A 255 2.01 -4.53 10.91
N ASP A 256 1.20 -3.54 10.57
CA ASP A 256 -0.24 -3.58 10.83
C ASP A 256 -0.93 -4.74 10.09
N LEU A 257 -0.66 -4.94 8.81
CA LEU A 257 -1.21 -6.07 8.04
C LEU A 257 -0.81 -7.43 8.62
N LYS A 258 0.45 -7.57 9.07
CA LYS A 258 0.97 -8.81 9.64
C LYS A 258 0.40 -9.11 11.02
N HIS A 259 0.29 -8.11 11.88
CA HIS A 259 -0.09 -8.28 13.28
C HIS A 259 -1.57 -8.03 13.54
N VAL A 260 -2.08 -6.86 13.18
CA VAL A 260 -3.49 -6.49 13.37
C VAL A 260 -4.39 -7.24 12.41
N GLY A 261 -3.99 -7.31 11.12
CA GLY A 261 -4.68 -8.10 10.08
C GLY A 261 -4.55 -9.62 10.28
N ARG A 262 -3.73 -10.06 11.24
CA ARG A 262 -3.49 -11.48 11.56
C ARG A 262 -3.07 -12.35 10.37
N LEU A 263 -2.54 -11.75 9.30
CA LEU A 263 -2.12 -12.50 8.09
C LEU A 263 -1.13 -13.63 8.41
N LYS A 264 -0.27 -13.46 9.41
CA LYS A 264 0.67 -14.50 9.86
C LYS A 264 -0.01 -15.81 10.33
N LYS A 265 -1.29 -15.76 10.70
CA LYS A 265 -2.05 -16.90 11.19
C LYS A 265 -2.74 -17.71 10.09
N PHE A 266 -2.81 -17.15 8.87
CA PHE A 266 -3.46 -17.84 7.77
C PHE A 266 -2.46 -18.74 7.03
N PHE A 267 -2.82 -20.00 6.87
CA PHE A 267 -2.09 -20.93 6.02
C PHE A 267 -2.74 -20.93 4.63
N ILE A 268 -2.16 -20.19 3.69
CA ILE A 268 -2.73 -19.98 2.36
C ILE A 268 -1.73 -20.47 1.31
N ARG A 269 -2.17 -21.42 0.46
CA ARG A 269 -1.35 -21.95 -0.64
C ARG A 269 -1.68 -21.33 -2.00
N LYS A 270 -2.92 -20.88 -2.21
CA LYS A 270 -3.37 -20.37 -3.51
C LYS A 270 -3.22 -18.85 -3.58
N LYS A 271 -2.49 -18.38 -4.59
CA LYS A 271 -2.25 -16.94 -4.86
C LYS A 271 -3.54 -16.12 -4.93
N LEU A 272 -4.57 -16.64 -5.64
CA LEU A 272 -5.86 -15.94 -5.76
C LEU A 272 -6.54 -15.78 -4.40
N THR A 273 -6.58 -16.85 -3.59
CA THR A 273 -7.14 -16.80 -2.24
C THR A 273 -6.41 -15.77 -1.38
N PHE A 274 -5.09 -15.78 -1.40
CA PHE A 274 -4.26 -14.81 -0.68
C PHE A 274 -4.57 -13.38 -1.14
N SER A 275 -4.62 -13.15 -2.46
CA SER A 275 -4.91 -11.83 -3.03
C SER A 275 -6.27 -11.30 -2.59
N ILE A 276 -7.32 -12.12 -2.61
CA ILE A 276 -8.67 -11.69 -2.22
C ILE A 276 -8.71 -11.35 -0.72
N LEU A 277 -8.08 -12.16 0.13
CA LEU A 277 -8.02 -11.87 1.57
C LEU A 277 -7.26 -10.58 1.86
N LEU A 278 -6.12 -10.37 1.20
CA LEU A 278 -5.34 -9.13 1.34
C LEU A 278 -6.14 -7.91 0.86
N TRP A 279 -6.91 -8.04 -0.25
CA TRP A 279 -7.78 -6.97 -0.72
C TRP A 279 -8.86 -6.58 0.28
N PHE A 280 -9.49 -7.52 0.98
CA PHE A 280 -10.46 -7.21 2.01
C PHE A 280 -9.82 -6.45 3.19
N LEU A 281 -8.60 -6.81 3.59
CA LEU A 281 -7.87 -6.07 4.62
C LEU A 281 -7.52 -4.66 4.15
N ILE A 282 -7.09 -4.50 2.90
CA ILE A 282 -6.81 -3.20 2.29
C ILE A 282 -8.09 -2.34 2.20
N LEU A 283 -9.23 -2.94 1.84
CA LEU A 283 -10.52 -2.25 1.87
C LEU A 283 -10.84 -1.69 3.26
N SER A 284 -10.52 -2.44 4.31
CA SER A 284 -10.68 -1.96 5.70
C SER A 284 -9.82 -0.73 5.97
N ILE A 285 -8.58 -0.69 5.46
CA ILE A 285 -7.70 0.49 5.55
C ILE A 285 -8.28 1.67 4.78
N TRP A 286 -8.76 1.46 3.55
CA TRP A 286 -9.36 2.51 2.73
C TRP A 286 -10.57 3.14 3.41
N LEU A 287 -11.46 2.33 3.96
CA LEU A 287 -12.65 2.80 4.68
C LEU A 287 -12.26 3.61 5.92
N SER A 288 -11.28 3.13 6.69
CA SER A 288 -10.76 3.87 7.85
C SER A 288 -10.16 5.21 7.47
N PHE A 289 -9.37 5.23 6.41
CA PHE A 289 -8.75 6.44 5.91
C PHE A 289 -9.78 7.46 5.45
N LEU A 290 -10.74 7.04 4.62
CA LEU A 290 -11.78 7.91 4.08
C LEU A 290 -12.66 8.49 5.22
N VAL A 291 -12.98 7.68 6.24
CA VAL A 291 -13.72 8.15 7.42
C VAL A 291 -12.89 9.13 8.25
N THR A 292 -11.60 8.87 8.41
CA THR A 292 -10.68 9.78 9.13
C THR A 292 -10.51 11.10 8.40
N GLN A 293 -10.38 11.08 7.06
CA GLN A 293 -10.35 12.28 6.23
C GLN A 293 -11.64 13.11 6.38
N MET A 294 -12.81 12.48 6.31
CA MET A 294 -14.07 13.18 6.53
C MET A 294 -14.14 13.85 7.91
N ARG A 295 -13.62 13.19 8.96
CA ARG A 295 -13.53 13.75 10.31
C ARG A 295 -12.56 14.90 10.40
N TYR A 296 -11.41 14.82 9.76
CA TYR A 296 -10.43 15.90 9.73
C TYR A 296 -11.04 17.17 9.11
N PHE A 297 -11.80 17.04 8.02
CA PHE A 297 -12.55 18.16 7.43
C PHE A 297 -13.62 18.74 8.38
N ILE A 298 -14.30 17.90 9.15
CA ILE A 298 -15.31 18.33 10.12
C ILE A 298 -14.67 18.95 11.38
N ARG A 299 -13.48 18.49 11.77
CA ARG A 299 -12.78 18.85 13.02
C ARG A 299 -11.72 19.94 12.90
N ASN A 300 -11.38 20.41 11.72
CA ASN A 300 -10.48 21.58 11.59
C ASN A 300 -11.06 22.86 12.24
N ARG A 301 -12.27 22.78 12.81
CA ARG A 301 -12.82 23.78 13.75
C ARG A 301 -12.46 23.51 15.23
N ILE A 302 -11.82 22.38 15.56
CA ILE A 302 -11.49 22.00 16.96
C ILE A 302 -10.07 21.42 17.01
N LYS A 303 -9.16 22.11 17.72
CA LYS A 303 -7.78 21.65 17.98
C LYS A 303 -7.80 20.29 18.72
N ILE A 304 -7.23 19.23 18.13
CA ILE A 304 -7.10 17.92 18.77
C ILE A 304 -5.63 17.59 18.97
N ASN A 305 -5.33 17.25 20.21
CA ASN A 305 -4.03 16.77 20.67
C ASN A 305 -3.70 15.41 20.01
N THR A 306 -2.68 15.36 19.13
CA THR A 306 -2.37 14.25 18.23
C THR A 306 -1.42 13.20 18.83
N HIS A 307 -1.37 13.03 20.14
CA HIS A 307 -0.34 12.20 20.80
C HIS A 307 -0.51 10.68 20.76
N LYS A 308 -1.58 10.12 20.18
CA LYS A 308 -1.69 8.67 19.97
C LYS A 308 -2.05 8.36 18.51
N ARG A 309 -1.05 8.11 17.69
CA ARG A 309 -1.20 7.57 16.32
C ARG A 309 -1.59 6.09 16.40
N LEU A 310 -2.88 5.82 16.59
CA LEU A 310 -3.40 4.45 16.50
C LEU A 310 -3.35 3.98 15.04
N SER A 311 -2.99 2.70 14.82
CA SER A 311 -3.10 2.06 13.53
C SER A 311 -4.51 2.25 12.92
N LEU A 312 -4.58 2.65 11.65
CA LEU A 312 -5.85 2.82 10.94
C LEU A 312 -6.67 1.52 10.92
N ILE A 313 -5.99 0.38 10.79
CA ILE A 313 -6.63 -0.94 10.86
C ILE A 313 -7.21 -1.18 12.24
N LYS A 314 -6.48 -0.86 13.31
CA LYS A 314 -6.96 -1.03 14.69
C LYS A 314 -8.19 -0.17 14.96
N GLN A 315 -8.17 1.11 14.54
CA GLN A 315 -9.32 2.00 14.66
C GLN A 315 -10.55 1.48 13.93
N PHE A 316 -10.35 0.92 12.72
CA PHE A 316 -11.42 0.34 11.93
C PHE A 316 -12.04 -0.87 12.65
N TYR A 317 -11.21 -1.80 13.12
CA TYR A 317 -11.69 -2.99 13.82
C TYR A 317 -12.38 -2.67 15.13
N GLU A 318 -11.86 -1.73 15.91
CA GLU A 318 -12.53 -1.26 17.13
C GLU A 318 -13.90 -0.64 16.81
N SER A 319 -14.00 0.13 15.72
CA SER A 319 -15.26 0.73 15.27
C SER A 319 -16.26 -0.31 14.78
N ILE A 320 -15.84 -1.35 14.08
CA ILE A 320 -16.71 -2.44 13.59
C ILE A 320 -17.12 -3.38 14.73
N SER A 321 -16.22 -3.69 15.66
CA SER A 321 -16.54 -4.52 16.81
C SER A 321 -17.68 -3.94 17.66
N GLN A 322 -17.71 -2.61 17.81
CA GLN A 322 -18.79 -1.89 18.49
C GLN A 322 -20.13 -1.91 17.72
N ALA A 323 -20.10 -2.26 16.47
CA ALA A 323 -21.21 -2.10 15.54
C ALA A 323 -21.69 -3.37 14.86
N LYS A 324 -21.23 -4.49 15.33
CA LYS A 324 -21.52 -5.83 14.83
C LYS A 324 -23.00 -6.07 14.49
N ASN A 325 -23.89 -5.64 15.37
CA ASN A 325 -25.34 -5.86 15.22
C ASN A 325 -25.99 -5.00 14.14
N LEU A 326 -25.53 -3.77 13.94
CA LEU A 326 -26.08 -2.84 12.94
C LEU A 326 -25.71 -3.26 11.50
N LEU A 327 -24.46 -3.71 11.29
CA LEU A 327 -24.01 -4.20 9.98
C LEU A 327 -24.75 -5.48 9.57
N ILE A 328 -25.08 -6.35 10.53
CA ILE A 328 -25.85 -7.58 10.30
C ILE A 328 -27.29 -7.24 9.88
N GLN A 329 -27.93 -6.30 10.57
CA GLN A 329 -29.30 -5.90 10.26
C GLN A 329 -29.45 -5.26 8.87
N GLU A 330 -28.53 -4.38 8.47
CA GLU A 330 -28.57 -3.76 7.14
C GLU A 330 -28.21 -4.73 6.01
N ALA A 331 -27.35 -5.71 6.24
CA ALA A 331 -27.02 -6.74 5.24
C ALA A 331 -28.15 -7.75 5.00
N VAL A 332 -29.08 -7.91 5.94
CA VAL A 332 -30.29 -8.75 5.81
C VAL A 332 -31.38 -7.99 5.05
N ALA A 333 -31.39 -6.67 5.12
CA ALA A 333 -32.39 -5.81 4.48
C ALA A 333 -32.09 -5.53 2.99
N MET A 334 -30.89 -5.86 2.48
CA MET A 334 -30.50 -5.78 1.06
C MET A 334 -30.56 -7.14 0.35
#